data_1edcd9c29a83eee19fc4bc090d94dd05
#
_entry.id   1edcd9c29a83eee19fc4bc090d94dd05
#
_cell.length_a   1.000
_cell.length_b   1.000
_cell.length_c   1.000
_cell.angle_alpha   90.00
_cell.angle_beta   90.00
_cell.angle_gamma   90.00
#
_symmetry.space_group_name_H-M   'P 1'
#
loop_
_entity.id
_entity.type
_entity.pdbx_description
1 polymer ?
#
loop_
_entity_poly.entity_id
_entity_poly.type
_entity_poly.pdbx_seq_one_letter_code
_entity_poly.pdbx_strand_id
1 'polypeptide(L)'
;LKKGIAVMFVDNFNGRNVVGASQDQSQVSTYSFYIDAFMTLEYLSKNPKINIKKVGITGWSRGGMNSLAIAETRIRDALVSKELYFAASIPRSVECRQSGFFRNPQPIKETKIWMINGKDDDASHAHICEEYGKKMRANGADIEVTTKAGWGHGFDANYEPEFEKGHEVWHGCPDYYTEDNGMANKDAKLDDSCTTNDGYTIGGDKGRYISKKFKKFFIENLL
;
A
#
# COMPACT_ATOMS: atom_id res chain seq x y z
N LEU A 1 -5.44 -10.01 -19.40
CA LEU A 1 -5.04 -10.32 -20.78
C LEU A 1 -6.21 -10.19 -21.78
N LYS A 2 -7.41 -10.66 -21.49
CA LYS A 2 -8.57 -10.53 -22.39
C LYS A 2 -8.98 -9.07 -22.73
N LYS A 3 -8.47 -8.09 -21.96
CA LYS A 3 -8.74 -6.66 -22.11
C LYS A 3 -7.48 -5.85 -22.42
N GLY A 4 -6.38 -6.49 -22.81
CA GLY A 4 -5.12 -5.80 -23.12
C GLY A 4 -4.28 -5.42 -21.91
N ILE A 5 -4.68 -5.78 -20.70
CA ILE A 5 -3.92 -5.54 -19.46
C ILE A 5 -3.12 -6.80 -19.11
N ALA A 6 -1.81 -6.69 -19.04
CA ALA A 6 -0.92 -7.70 -18.45
C ALA A 6 -0.85 -7.54 -16.94
N VAL A 7 -0.58 -8.63 -16.22
CA VAL A 7 -0.40 -8.64 -14.76
C VAL A 7 0.96 -9.21 -14.45
N MET A 8 1.69 -8.54 -13.58
CA MET A 8 2.98 -8.99 -13.04
C MET A 8 2.89 -9.04 -11.51
N PHE A 9 3.33 -10.14 -10.93
CA PHE A 9 3.50 -10.27 -9.49
C PHE A 9 4.94 -9.95 -9.13
N VAL A 10 5.14 -9.06 -8.17
CA VAL A 10 6.45 -8.72 -7.63
C VAL A 10 6.62 -9.45 -6.30
N ASP A 11 7.60 -10.32 -6.22
CA ASP A 11 7.94 -11.05 -5.01
C ASP A 11 9.01 -10.28 -4.23
N ASN A 12 8.58 -9.69 -3.11
CA ASN A 12 9.46 -8.89 -2.27
C ASN A 12 10.22 -9.73 -1.23
N PHE A 13 9.96 -11.02 -1.11
CA PHE A 13 10.45 -11.88 -0.02
C PHE A 13 11.49 -12.91 -0.48
N ASN A 14 11.16 -13.77 -1.44
CA ASN A 14 12.01 -14.91 -1.80
C ASN A 14 13.42 -14.52 -2.25
N GLY A 15 13.57 -13.41 -2.98
CA GLY A 15 14.88 -12.87 -3.38
C GLY A 15 15.76 -12.43 -2.20
N ARG A 16 15.18 -12.32 -0.99
CA ARG A 16 15.86 -11.97 0.27
C ARG A 16 15.95 -13.14 1.23
N ASN A 17 15.61 -14.36 0.79
CA ASN A 17 15.52 -15.56 1.61
C ASN A 17 14.55 -15.43 2.80
N VAL A 18 13.49 -14.66 2.65
CA VAL A 18 12.40 -14.52 3.61
C VAL A 18 11.16 -15.22 3.07
N VAL A 19 10.57 -16.10 3.87
CA VAL A 19 9.35 -16.83 3.48
C VAL A 19 8.09 -16.01 3.80
N GLY A 20 8.13 -15.25 4.88
CA GLY A 20 7.05 -14.36 5.32
C GLY A 20 7.51 -13.47 6.47
N ALA A 21 6.80 -12.41 6.74
CA ALA A 21 7.15 -11.42 7.76
C ALA A 21 5.97 -11.04 8.67
N SER A 22 4.93 -11.85 8.74
CA SER A 22 3.74 -11.53 9.54
C SER A 22 3.97 -11.60 11.06
N GLN A 23 4.93 -12.42 11.49
CA GLN A 23 5.29 -12.58 12.90
C GLN A 23 6.43 -11.64 13.34
N ASP A 24 7.21 -11.15 12.38
CA ASP A 24 8.30 -10.21 12.59
C ASP A 24 8.45 -9.38 11.31
N GLN A 25 7.88 -8.19 11.32
CA GLN A 25 7.86 -7.32 10.15
C GLN A 25 9.21 -6.62 9.90
N SER A 26 10.15 -6.68 10.85
CA SER A 26 11.49 -6.11 10.71
C SER A 26 12.39 -6.85 9.72
N GLN A 27 12.07 -8.12 9.40
CA GLN A 27 12.84 -8.95 8.47
C GLN A 27 13.02 -8.34 7.07
N VAL A 28 12.06 -7.53 6.63
CA VAL A 28 12.14 -6.81 5.35
C VAL A 28 11.71 -5.37 5.55
N SER A 29 12.62 -4.45 5.32
CA SER A 29 12.32 -3.02 5.40
C SER A 29 11.16 -2.63 4.47
N THR A 30 10.25 -1.80 4.94
CA THR A 30 9.17 -1.22 4.13
C THR A 30 9.70 -0.49 2.90
N TYR A 31 10.84 0.18 3.01
CA TYR A 31 11.49 0.85 1.87
C TYR A 31 11.92 -0.13 0.77
N SER A 32 12.24 -1.38 1.11
CA SER A 32 12.57 -2.41 0.10
C SER A 32 11.42 -2.64 -0.87
N PHE A 33 10.18 -2.55 -0.40
CA PHE A 33 8.99 -2.70 -1.27
C PHE A 33 8.85 -1.52 -2.24
N TYR A 34 9.17 -0.30 -1.79
CA TYR A 34 9.13 0.89 -2.65
C TYR A 34 10.19 0.82 -3.74
N ILE A 35 11.40 0.38 -3.37
CA ILE A 35 12.50 0.13 -4.31
C ILE A 35 12.08 -0.91 -5.34
N ASP A 36 11.58 -2.06 -4.90
CA ASP A 36 11.16 -3.15 -5.80
C ASP A 36 10.07 -2.69 -6.78
N ALA A 37 9.10 -1.88 -6.31
CA ALA A 37 8.05 -1.34 -7.17
C ALA A 37 8.62 -0.42 -8.26
N PHE A 38 9.47 0.54 -7.89
CA PHE A 38 10.06 1.47 -8.87
C PHE A 38 11.09 0.81 -9.77
N MET A 39 11.90 -0.14 -9.28
CA MET A 39 12.80 -0.92 -10.13
C MET A 39 12.02 -1.80 -11.12
N THR A 40 10.88 -2.34 -10.69
CA THR A 40 9.96 -3.06 -11.59
C THR A 40 9.41 -2.12 -12.66
N LEU A 41 8.99 -0.91 -12.29
CA LEU A 41 8.51 0.08 -13.25
C LEU A 41 9.58 0.49 -14.25
N GLU A 42 10.81 0.71 -13.78
CA GLU A 42 11.97 0.98 -14.64
C GLU A 42 12.29 -0.20 -15.57
N TYR A 43 12.21 -1.43 -15.06
CA TYR A 43 12.37 -2.63 -15.90
C TYR A 43 11.30 -2.69 -17.00
N LEU A 44 10.04 -2.44 -16.65
CA LEU A 44 8.93 -2.43 -17.61
C LEU A 44 9.07 -1.33 -18.65
N SER A 45 9.67 -0.18 -18.31
CA SER A 45 9.89 0.93 -19.25
C SER A 45 10.81 0.57 -20.42
N LYS A 46 11.64 -0.46 -20.27
CA LYS A 46 12.56 -0.96 -21.31
C LYS A 46 11.86 -1.90 -22.29
N ASN A 47 10.62 -2.30 -22.03
CA ASN A 47 9.87 -3.20 -22.91
C ASN A 47 8.97 -2.42 -23.87
N PRO A 48 9.22 -2.45 -25.18
CA PRO A 48 8.45 -1.66 -26.17
C PRO A 48 6.97 -2.07 -26.29
N LYS A 49 6.59 -3.22 -25.71
CA LYS A 49 5.19 -3.69 -25.69
C LYS A 49 4.40 -3.11 -24.52
N ILE A 50 5.05 -2.44 -23.59
CA ILE A 50 4.42 -1.85 -22.40
C ILE A 50 4.28 -0.35 -22.57
N ASN A 51 3.06 0.14 -22.48
CA ASN A 51 2.85 1.58 -22.36
C ASN A 51 3.14 2.00 -20.91
N ILE A 52 4.33 2.55 -20.67
CA ILE A 52 4.80 2.89 -19.33
C ILE A 52 3.95 3.98 -18.65
N LYS A 53 3.22 4.80 -19.41
CA LYS A 53 2.29 5.79 -18.87
C LYS A 53 0.95 5.17 -18.43
N LYS A 54 0.79 3.86 -18.62
CA LYS A 54 -0.43 3.10 -18.32
C LYS A 54 -0.13 1.88 -17.45
N VAL A 55 0.77 2.02 -16.49
CA VAL A 55 1.06 0.99 -15.50
C VAL A 55 0.33 1.31 -14.20
N GLY A 56 -0.40 0.33 -13.68
CA GLY A 56 -1.05 0.43 -12.38
C GLY A 56 -0.42 -0.49 -11.35
N ILE A 57 -0.69 -0.24 -10.09
CA ILE A 57 -0.24 -1.05 -8.96
C ILE A 57 -1.40 -1.33 -8.00
N THR A 58 -1.37 -2.47 -7.37
CA THR A 58 -2.28 -2.81 -6.27
C THR A 58 -1.59 -3.76 -5.31
N GLY A 59 -1.95 -3.67 -4.06
CA GLY A 59 -1.49 -4.57 -3.02
C GLY A 59 -2.43 -4.57 -1.83
N TRP A 60 -2.22 -5.54 -0.96
CA TRP A 60 -2.97 -5.72 0.28
C TRP A 60 -2.01 -5.62 1.46
N SER A 61 -2.47 -5.06 2.62
CA SER A 61 -1.68 -4.92 3.83
C SER A 61 -0.36 -4.19 3.55
N ARG A 62 0.80 -4.79 3.79
CA ARG A 62 2.12 -4.23 3.43
C ARG A 62 2.23 -3.90 1.93
N GLY A 63 1.64 -4.72 1.06
CA GLY A 63 1.51 -4.41 -0.36
C GLY A 63 0.59 -3.22 -0.65
N GLY A 64 -0.43 -3.02 0.19
CA GLY A 64 -1.30 -1.84 0.18
C GLY A 64 -0.53 -0.58 0.58
N MET A 65 0.29 -0.67 1.64
CA MET A 65 1.20 0.41 2.04
C MET A 65 2.15 0.80 0.90
N ASN A 66 2.79 -0.19 0.26
CA ASN A 66 3.61 0.03 -0.92
C ASN A 66 2.82 0.77 -2.02
N SER A 67 1.62 0.27 -2.35
CA SER A 67 0.78 0.85 -3.39
C SER A 67 0.34 2.30 -3.11
N LEU A 68 0.30 2.72 -1.85
CA LEU A 68 0.01 4.10 -1.48
C LEU A 68 1.27 4.97 -1.44
N ALA A 69 2.34 4.48 -0.82
CA ALA A 69 3.58 5.24 -0.62
C ALA A 69 4.30 5.59 -1.93
N ILE A 70 4.18 4.75 -2.97
CA ILE A 70 4.78 5.04 -4.29
C ILE A 70 4.13 6.24 -5.00
N ALA A 71 3.02 6.75 -4.51
CA ALA A 71 2.41 7.98 -5.02
C ALA A 71 3.04 9.26 -4.39
N GLU A 72 4.12 9.13 -3.63
CA GLU A 72 4.88 10.24 -3.05
C GLU A 72 6.05 10.64 -3.97
N THR A 73 6.11 11.94 -4.34
CA THR A 73 7.15 12.44 -5.27
C THR A 73 8.55 12.24 -4.76
N ARG A 74 8.80 12.44 -3.46
CA ARG A 74 10.13 12.31 -2.84
C ARG A 74 10.64 10.87 -2.91
N ILE A 75 9.78 9.88 -2.75
CA ILE A 75 10.15 8.47 -2.89
C ILE A 75 10.49 8.17 -4.35
N ARG A 76 9.66 8.59 -5.29
CA ARG A 76 9.92 8.43 -6.72
C ARG A 76 11.24 9.08 -7.13
N ASP A 77 11.40 10.35 -6.80
CA ASP A 77 12.54 11.18 -7.26
C ASP A 77 13.87 10.70 -6.69
N ALA A 78 13.84 10.00 -5.54
CA ALA A 78 15.02 9.35 -4.96
C ALA A 78 15.42 8.04 -5.67
N LEU A 79 14.51 7.41 -6.41
CA LEU A 79 14.72 6.07 -6.96
C LEU A 79 14.78 6.03 -8.48
N VAL A 80 13.97 6.83 -9.16
CA VAL A 80 13.81 6.78 -10.62
C VAL A 80 13.59 8.18 -11.21
N SER A 81 13.57 8.26 -12.53
CA SER A 81 13.23 9.49 -13.25
C SER A 81 11.79 9.94 -12.92
N LYS A 82 11.59 11.25 -12.84
CA LYS A 82 10.27 11.90 -12.63
C LYS A 82 9.23 11.50 -13.68
N GLU A 83 9.68 11.06 -14.84
CA GLU A 83 8.82 10.57 -15.92
C GLU A 83 8.18 9.20 -15.61
N LEU A 84 8.72 8.47 -14.64
CA LEU A 84 8.23 7.16 -14.23
C LEU A 84 7.31 7.31 -13.02
N TYR A 85 6.07 6.90 -13.18
CA TYR A 85 5.04 6.86 -12.14
C TYR A 85 4.00 5.80 -12.46
N PHE A 86 3.28 5.37 -11.44
CA PHE A 86 2.12 4.50 -11.63
C PHE A 86 0.89 5.36 -11.92
N ALA A 87 0.24 5.14 -13.07
CA ALA A 87 -0.94 5.91 -13.47
C ALA A 87 -2.17 5.65 -12.60
N ALA A 88 -2.26 4.45 -12.03
CA ALA A 88 -3.38 4.07 -11.17
C ALA A 88 -2.90 3.20 -9.99
N SER A 89 -3.48 3.40 -8.81
CA SER A 89 -3.18 2.63 -7.61
C SER A 89 -4.45 2.22 -6.86
N ILE A 90 -4.48 0.94 -6.41
CA ILE A 90 -5.53 0.45 -5.48
C ILE A 90 -4.85 -0.10 -4.22
N PRO A 91 -4.55 0.75 -3.23
CA PRO A 91 -4.10 0.32 -1.91
C PRO A 91 -5.24 -0.29 -1.11
N ARG A 92 -5.01 -1.43 -0.44
CA ARG A 92 -6.04 -2.15 0.32
C ARG A 92 -5.55 -2.53 1.72
N SER A 93 -6.42 -2.39 2.73
CA SER A 93 -6.10 -2.69 4.14
C SER A 93 -4.77 -2.07 4.55
N VAL A 94 -4.66 -0.77 4.38
CA VAL A 94 -3.41 -0.01 4.55
C VAL A 94 -3.27 0.44 6.00
N GLU A 95 -2.07 0.29 6.57
CA GLU A 95 -1.68 0.96 7.80
C GLU A 95 -0.89 2.23 7.46
N CYS A 96 -1.45 3.41 7.79
CA CYS A 96 -0.89 4.70 7.36
C CYS A 96 -0.01 5.39 8.41
N ARG A 97 0.53 4.65 9.39
CA ARG A 97 1.42 5.16 10.43
C ARG A 97 2.89 4.84 10.22
N GLN A 98 3.24 4.07 9.20
CA GLN A 98 4.59 3.54 9.02
C GLN A 98 5.48 4.41 8.14
N SER A 99 6.74 4.00 8.04
CA SER A 99 7.76 4.66 7.21
C SER A 99 7.32 4.85 5.77
N GLY A 100 7.58 6.02 5.22
CA GLY A 100 7.18 6.39 3.86
C GLY A 100 5.85 7.16 3.76
N PHE A 101 5.11 7.28 4.88
CA PHE A 101 3.97 8.19 4.95
C PHE A 101 4.43 9.50 5.57
N PHE A 102 4.57 10.51 4.75
CA PHE A 102 5.09 11.80 5.14
C PHE A 102 4.06 12.61 5.92
N ARG A 103 4.52 13.38 6.91
CA ARG A 103 3.67 14.31 7.66
C ARG A 103 2.95 15.29 6.74
N ASN A 104 3.68 15.80 5.74
CA ASN A 104 3.16 16.67 4.68
C ASN A 104 3.36 15.95 3.32
N PRO A 105 2.43 15.11 2.88
CA PRO A 105 2.59 14.35 1.64
C PRO A 105 2.69 15.27 0.42
N GLN A 106 3.55 14.88 -0.52
CA GLN A 106 3.71 15.52 -1.83
C GLN A 106 3.30 14.54 -2.93
N PRO A 107 2.01 14.42 -3.23
CA PRO A 107 1.53 13.38 -4.12
C PRO A 107 1.94 13.59 -5.57
N ILE A 108 2.18 12.50 -6.27
CA ILE A 108 2.25 12.45 -7.73
C ILE A 108 0.85 12.67 -8.28
N LYS A 109 0.61 13.81 -8.90
CA LYS A 109 -0.73 14.25 -9.34
C LYS A 109 -1.29 13.40 -10.48
N GLU A 110 -0.42 12.76 -11.24
CA GLU A 110 -0.75 11.88 -12.35
C GLU A 110 -1.22 10.49 -11.89
N THR A 111 -1.01 10.15 -10.62
CA THR A 111 -1.44 8.88 -10.06
C THR A 111 -2.87 8.97 -9.55
N LYS A 112 -3.77 8.22 -10.16
CA LYS A 112 -5.14 8.07 -9.65
C LYS A 112 -5.19 6.99 -8.58
N ILE A 113 -5.71 7.31 -7.40
CA ILE A 113 -5.68 6.43 -6.25
C ILE A 113 -7.11 6.10 -5.79
N TRP A 114 -7.39 4.81 -5.60
CA TRP A 114 -8.58 4.35 -4.91
C TRP A 114 -8.18 3.51 -3.72
N MET A 115 -8.06 4.13 -2.55
CA MET A 115 -7.72 3.46 -1.30
C MET A 115 -8.95 2.84 -0.65
N ILE A 116 -8.83 1.57 -0.22
CA ILE A 116 -9.96 0.82 0.33
C ILE A 116 -9.54 0.13 1.63
N ASN A 117 -10.23 0.45 2.71
CA ASN A 117 -10.01 -0.14 4.03
C ASN A 117 -11.31 -0.69 4.63
N GLY A 118 -11.19 -1.71 5.44
CA GLY A 118 -12.24 -2.19 6.32
C GLY A 118 -12.35 -1.29 7.55
N LYS A 119 -13.58 -0.98 7.99
CA LYS A 119 -13.80 -0.26 9.24
C LYS A 119 -13.52 -1.15 10.46
N ASP A 120 -13.72 -2.44 10.28
CA ASP A 120 -13.58 -3.47 11.32
C ASP A 120 -12.24 -4.21 11.19
N ASP A 121 -11.29 -3.60 10.47
CA ASP A 121 -9.92 -4.09 10.33
C ASP A 121 -9.16 -3.90 11.65
N ASP A 122 -8.85 -5.02 12.31
CA ASP A 122 -8.16 -5.08 13.60
C ASP A 122 -6.63 -5.16 13.46
N ALA A 123 -6.10 -5.19 12.23
CA ALA A 123 -4.67 -5.08 11.94
C ALA A 123 -4.28 -3.65 11.53
N SER A 124 -5.13 -2.99 10.73
CA SER A 124 -4.84 -1.70 10.10
C SER A 124 -5.99 -0.73 10.31
N HIS A 125 -5.80 0.25 11.18
CA HIS A 125 -6.86 1.17 11.58
C HIS A 125 -7.26 2.14 10.46
N ALA A 126 -8.44 1.94 9.89
CA ALA A 126 -8.94 2.69 8.74
C ALA A 126 -8.98 4.20 8.95
N HIS A 127 -9.33 4.70 10.17
CA HIS A 127 -9.46 6.13 10.45
C HIS A 127 -8.15 6.90 10.24
N ILE A 128 -7.00 6.26 10.49
CA ILE A 128 -5.68 6.88 10.28
C ILE A 128 -5.43 7.11 8.79
N CYS A 129 -5.81 6.15 7.96
CA CYS A 129 -5.73 6.28 6.51
C CYS A 129 -6.76 7.26 5.93
N GLU A 130 -7.91 7.41 6.55
CA GLU A 130 -8.88 8.46 6.20
C GLU A 130 -8.27 9.85 6.38
N GLU A 131 -7.59 10.08 7.52
CA GLU A 131 -6.90 11.36 7.78
C GLU A 131 -5.72 11.56 6.82
N TYR A 132 -4.93 10.54 6.56
CA TYR A 132 -3.84 10.62 5.58
C TYR A 132 -4.37 10.92 4.17
N GLY A 133 -5.45 10.28 3.76
CA GLY A 133 -6.11 10.55 2.48
C GLY A 133 -6.63 11.98 2.36
N LYS A 134 -7.13 12.58 3.45
CA LYS A 134 -7.50 14.01 3.49
C LYS A 134 -6.29 14.91 3.24
N LYS A 135 -5.15 14.62 3.89
CA LYS A 135 -3.89 15.36 3.68
C LYS A 135 -3.39 15.25 2.24
N MET A 136 -3.38 14.04 1.67
CA MET A 136 -3.00 13.82 0.28
C MET A 136 -3.89 14.62 -0.67
N ARG A 137 -5.23 14.58 -0.47
CA ARG A 137 -6.17 15.34 -1.29
C ARG A 137 -5.97 16.84 -1.17
N ALA A 138 -5.75 17.36 0.03
CA ALA A 138 -5.46 18.78 0.27
C ALA A 138 -4.18 19.24 -0.46
N ASN A 139 -3.23 18.34 -0.67
CA ASN A 139 -2.00 18.57 -1.41
C ASN A 139 -2.09 18.22 -2.91
N GLY A 140 -3.30 17.95 -3.41
CA GLY A 140 -3.59 17.83 -4.84
C GLY A 140 -3.56 16.40 -5.39
N ALA A 141 -3.62 15.35 -4.55
CA ALA A 141 -3.79 13.99 -5.01
C ALA A 141 -5.18 13.76 -5.60
N ASP A 142 -5.26 13.01 -6.70
CA ASP A 142 -6.51 12.40 -7.18
C ASP A 142 -6.74 11.09 -6.40
N ILE A 143 -7.33 11.22 -5.21
CA ILE A 143 -7.53 10.10 -4.29
C ILE A 143 -8.99 9.97 -3.83
N GLU A 144 -9.56 8.79 -4.04
CA GLU A 144 -10.78 8.34 -3.39
C GLU A 144 -10.42 7.42 -2.21
N VAL A 145 -11.05 7.64 -1.06
CA VAL A 145 -10.91 6.78 0.12
C VAL A 145 -12.26 6.15 0.41
N THR A 146 -12.28 4.83 0.43
CA THR A 146 -13.46 4.03 0.75
C THR A 146 -13.21 3.23 2.01
N THR A 147 -14.00 3.50 3.07
CA THR A 147 -14.03 2.69 4.29
C THR A 147 -15.40 2.03 4.42
N LYS A 148 -15.45 0.74 4.73
CA LYS A 148 -16.69 -0.02 4.81
C LYS A 148 -16.83 -0.75 6.15
N ALA A 149 -17.96 -0.54 6.83
CA ALA A 149 -18.36 -1.36 7.98
C ALA A 149 -18.62 -2.81 7.55
N GLY A 150 -18.34 -3.75 8.43
CA GLY A 150 -18.41 -5.19 8.17
C GLY A 150 -17.24 -5.74 7.35
N TRP A 151 -16.20 -4.93 7.09
CA TRP A 151 -14.99 -5.36 6.39
C TRP A 151 -13.80 -5.32 7.33
N GLY A 152 -13.15 -6.48 7.52
CA GLY A 152 -11.93 -6.67 8.29
C GLY A 152 -10.68 -6.68 7.43
N HIS A 153 -9.56 -7.09 8.02
CA HIS A 153 -8.29 -7.30 7.30
C HIS A 153 -8.44 -8.44 6.29
N GLY A 154 -8.14 -8.19 5.03
CA GLY A 154 -8.37 -9.21 3.98
C GLY A 154 -9.81 -9.33 3.52
N PHE A 155 -10.64 -8.30 3.68
CA PHE A 155 -12.05 -8.27 3.24
C PHE A 155 -12.26 -8.75 1.81
N ASP A 156 -11.27 -8.62 0.95
CA ASP A 156 -11.28 -8.99 -0.46
C ASP A 156 -10.78 -10.42 -0.74
N ALA A 157 -10.55 -11.22 0.28
CA ALA A 157 -10.37 -12.66 0.18
C ALA A 157 -11.68 -13.37 -0.21
N ASN A 158 -11.61 -14.69 -0.43
CA ASN A 158 -12.77 -15.55 -0.65
C ASN A 158 -12.71 -16.76 0.29
N TYR A 159 -12.37 -16.52 1.54
CA TYR A 159 -12.37 -17.51 2.62
C TYR A 159 -12.88 -16.86 3.91
N GLU A 160 -13.42 -17.68 4.80
CA GLU A 160 -13.98 -17.22 6.07
C GLU A 160 -12.90 -16.51 6.92
N PRO A 161 -13.26 -15.42 7.61
CA PRO A 161 -12.37 -14.76 8.53
C PRO A 161 -11.88 -15.71 9.63
N GLU A 162 -10.57 -15.75 9.85
CA GLU A 162 -9.92 -16.56 10.88
C GLU A 162 -8.96 -15.69 11.68
N PHE A 163 -8.92 -15.88 13.00
CA PHE A 163 -7.99 -15.17 13.88
C PHE A 163 -6.61 -15.84 13.83
N GLU A 164 -5.63 -15.11 13.33
CA GLU A 164 -4.24 -15.54 13.20
C GLU A 164 -3.42 -15.06 14.41
N LYS A 165 -3.27 -15.93 15.38
CA LYS A 165 -2.46 -15.64 16.58
C LYS A 165 -0.97 -15.55 16.24
N GLY A 166 -0.26 -14.68 16.94
CA GLY A 166 1.19 -14.54 16.81
C GLY A 166 1.64 -13.61 15.68
N HIS A 167 0.70 -13.02 14.93
CA HIS A 167 1.01 -11.97 13.99
C HIS A 167 1.28 -10.65 14.71
N GLU A 168 2.29 -9.92 14.25
CA GLU A 168 2.70 -8.65 14.82
C GLU A 168 1.66 -7.56 14.53
N VAL A 169 1.28 -6.81 15.55
CA VAL A 169 0.40 -5.65 15.48
C VAL A 169 1.05 -4.40 16.07
N TRP A 170 0.66 -3.24 15.55
CA TRP A 170 1.27 -1.93 15.85
C TRP A 170 0.30 -1.00 16.59
N HIS A 171 -0.72 -1.55 17.24
CA HIS A 171 -1.81 -0.77 17.85
C HIS A 171 -1.32 0.15 18.97
N GLY A 172 -0.32 -0.27 19.73
CA GLY A 172 0.29 0.50 20.81
C GLY A 172 1.32 1.53 20.35
N CYS A 173 1.68 1.53 19.06
CA CYS A 173 2.71 2.41 18.56
C CYS A 173 2.18 3.82 18.30
N PRO A 174 3.01 4.87 18.56
CA PRO A 174 2.65 6.24 18.23
C PRO A 174 2.55 6.43 16.72
N ASP A 175 1.89 7.50 16.32
CA ASP A 175 1.83 7.90 14.92
C ASP A 175 3.24 8.10 14.37
N TYR A 176 3.54 7.38 13.31
CA TYR A 176 4.85 7.40 12.67
C TYR A 176 4.74 7.97 11.26
N TYR A 177 5.19 9.21 11.12
CA TYR A 177 5.31 9.84 9.82
C TYR A 177 6.78 10.07 9.47
N THR A 178 7.08 10.02 8.18
CA THR A 178 8.35 10.51 7.68
C THR A 178 8.29 12.03 7.62
N GLU A 179 9.25 12.70 8.22
CA GLU A 179 9.40 14.16 8.14
C GLU A 179 9.83 14.59 6.74
N ASP A 180 9.66 15.88 6.41
CA ASP A 180 9.92 16.40 5.07
C ASP A 180 11.37 16.22 4.62
N ASN A 181 12.31 16.08 5.54
CA ASN A 181 13.71 15.76 5.28
C ASN A 181 14.03 14.28 5.10
N GLY A 182 13.01 13.42 5.08
CA GLY A 182 13.14 11.96 4.93
C GLY A 182 13.47 11.21 6.23
N MET A 183 13.65 11.92 7.34
CA MET A 183 13.91 11.29 8.64
C MET A 183 12.63 10.84 9.31
N ALA A 184 12.76 9.86 10.20
CA ALA A 184 11.67 9.48 11.06
C ALA A 184 11.22 10.63 11.97
N ASN A 185 9.93 10.70 12.27
CA ASN A 185 9.42 11.64 13.25
C ASN A 185 10.16 11.47 14.58
N LYS A 186 10.71 12.58 15.13
CA LYS A 186 11.47 12.56 16.37
C LYS A 186 10.66 12.17 17.60
N ASP A 187 9.34 12.41 17.53
CA ASP A 187 8.41 12.08 18.61
C ASP A 187 7.99 10.60 18.57
N ALA A 188 8.24 9.92 17.46
CA ALA A 188 8.06 8.49 17.35
C ALA A 188 9.22 7.79 18.04
N LYS A 189 9.07 7.53 19.31
CA LYS A 189 9.93 6.55 20.00
C LYS A 189 9.56 5.17 19.43
N LEU A 190 10.27 4.77 18.39
CA LEU A 190 10.26 3.40 17.91
C LEU A 190 11.10 2.58 18.91
N ASP A 191 10.47 2.22 19.96
CA ASP A 191 10.95 1.15 20.79
C ASP A 191 10.08 -0.07 20.44
N ASP A 192 10.70 -1.22 20.27
CA ASP A 192 10.01 -2.47 19.93
C ASP A 192 8.94 -2.86 20.97
N SER A 193 8.86 -2.13 22.10
CA SER A 193 7.86 -2.31 23.16
C SER A 193 6.45 -1.89 22.74
N CYS A 194 6.28 -1.16 21.63
CA CYS A 194 4.95 -0.75 21.18
C CYS A 194 4.26 -1.79 20.29
N THR A 195 5.01 -2.75 19.77
CA THR A 195 4.44 -3.85 18.98
C THR A 195 4.09 -5.03 19.91
N THR A 196 3.06 -5.77 19.53
CA THR A 196 2.70 -7.03 20.19
C THR A 196 2.47 -8.10 19.13
N ASN A 197 2.52 -9.38 19.55
CA ASN A 197 2.18 -10.52 18.70
C ASN A 197 0.80 -11.07 19.09
N ASP A 198 -0.15 -10.18 19.38
CA ASP A 198 -1.50 -10.56 19.76
C ASP A 198 -2.28 -11.20 18.59
N GLY A 199 -1.89 -10.86 17.38
CA GLY A 199 -2.56 -11.34 16.16
C GLY A 199 -3.74 -10.47 15.74
N TYR A 200 -4.35 -10.85 14.64
CA TYR A 200 -5.51 -10.17 14.05
C TYR A 200 -6.31 -11.13 13.18
N THR A 201 -7.53 -10.72 12.82
CA THR A 201 -8.43 -11.52 11.98
C THR A 201 -8.15 -11.28 10.51
N ILE A 202 -7.89 -12.34 9.75
CA ILE A 202 -7.68 -12.30 8.30
C ILE A 202 -8.79 -13.06 7.60
N GLY A 203 -9.29 -12.49 6.51
CA GLY A 203 -10.25 -13.15 5.65
C GLY A 203 -11.45 -12.28 5.32
N GLY A 204 -12.30 -12.80 4.46
CA GLY A 204 -13.49 -12.09 4.02
C GLY A 204 -14.14 -12.74 2.80
N ASP A 205 -15.30 -12.26 2.45
CA ASP A 205 -16.15 -12.79 1.37
C ASP A 205 -16.39 -11.79 0.23
N LYS A 206 -15.73 -10.63 0.27
CA LYS A 206 -15.98 -9.55 -0.69
C LYS A 206 -15.13 -9.62 -1.97
N GLY A 207 -14.20 -10.59 -2.07
CA GLY A 207 -13.26 -10.68 -3.19
C GLY A 207 -13.94 -10.75 -4.56
N ARG A 208 -15.00 -11.54 -4.71
CA ARG A 208 -15.77 -11.62 -5.97
C ARG A 208 -16.48 -10.32 -6.33
N TYR A 209 -16.97 -9.61 -5.33
CA TYR A 209 -17.65 -8.32 -5.52
C TYR A 209 -16.66 -7.23 -5.87
N ILE A 210 -15.61 -7.10 -5.09
CA ILE A 210 -14.66 -6.00 -5.23
C ILE A 210 -13.74 -6.17 -6.45
N SER A 211 -13.41 -7.40 -6.84
CA SER A 211 -12.57 -7.67 -8.03
C SER A 211 -13.16 -7.13 -9.32
N LYS A 212 -14.50 -7.11 -9.45
CA LYS A 212 -15.17 -6.47 -10.59
C LYS A 212 -14.94 -4.95 -10.61
N LYS A 213 -14.93 -4.32 -9.42
CA LYS A 213 -14.68 -2.89 -9.27
C LYS A 213 -13.22 -2.54 -9.52
N PHE A 214 -12.28 -3.36 -9.02
CA PHE A 214 -10.84 -3.21 -9.32
C PHE A 214 -10.59 -3.27 -10.83
N LYS A 215 -11.17 -4.27 -11.47
CA LYS A 215 -11.06 -4.41 -12.92
C LYS A 215 -11.61 -3.19 -13.66
N LYS A 216 -12.77 -2.68 -13.24
CA LYS A 216 -13.36 -1.48 -13.83
C LYS A 216 -12.43 -0.28 -13.65
N PHE A 217 -11.94 -0.03 -12.43
CA PHE A 217 -11.03 1.07 -12.12
C PHE A 217 -9.76 1.03 -12.99
N PHE A 218 -9.11 -0.13 -13.11
CA PHE A 218 -7.92 -0.25 -13.95
C PHE A 218 -8.23 -0.13 -15.45
N ILE A 219 -9.36 -0.62 -15.92
CA ILE A 219 -9.76 -0.42 -17.33
C ILE A 219 -9.97 1.06 -17.64
N GLU A 220 -10.65 1.81 -16.76
CA GLU A 220 -10.95 3.22 -16.95
C GLU A 220 -9.70 4.12 -16.86
N ASN A 221 -8.66 3.69 -16.15
CA ASN A 221 -7.47 4.52 -15.93
C ASN A 221 -6.22 4.04 -16.67
N LEU A 222 -6.23 2.84 -17.25
CA LEU A 222 -5.07 2.27 -17.96
C LEU A 222 -5.32 1.97 -19.43
N LEU A 223 -6.55 2.00 -19.93
CA LEU A 223 -6.87 1.82 -21.34
C LEU A 223 -7.37 3.11 -21.97
#